data_64a6b383ae9ac98338930a9ab63b92b8
#
_entry.id   64a6b383ae9ac98338930a9ab63b92b8
#
_cell.length_a   1.000
_cell.length_b   1.000
_cell.length_c   1.000
_cell.angle_alpha   90.00
_cell.angle_beta   90.00
_cell.angle_gamma   90.00
#
_symmetry.space_group_name_H-M   'P 1'
#
loop_
_entity.id
_entity.type
_entity.pdbx_description
1 polymer ?
#
loop_
_entity_poly.entity_id
_entity_poly.type
_entity_poly.pdbx_seq_one_letter_code
_entity_poly.pdbx_strand_id
1 'polypeptide(L)'
;MAIDINKMKARKSALENRGGQKSSFWRPQDGEQTIRIVPTADGDPFKDYWFHYNVGNNPGFLSPYRNFNEADPLNDFVRQLFNEGTEESIKQAKNLMARQRFFSPVLVRGEEDQGVRIWGYGKTVYE
;
A
#
# COMPACT_ATOMS: atom_id res chain seq x y z
N MET A 1 -6.19 -44.16 3.83
CA MET A 1 -5.79 -42.89 4.47
C MET A 1 -7.00 -42.28 5.14
N ALA A 2 -6.93 -42.12 6.45
CA ALA A 2 -7.99 -41.45 7.18
C ALA A 2 -7.80 -39.92 7.08
N ILE A 3 -8.87 -39.22 6.80
CA ILE A 3 -8.88 -37.75 6.81
C ILE A 3 -8.93 -37.28 8.27
N ASP A 4 -7.98 -36.47 8.67
CA ASP A 4 -7.95 -35.88 10.01
C ASP A 4 -8.84 -34.65 10.04
N ILE A 5 -10.08 -34.80 10.45
CA ILE A 5 -11.08 -33.73 10.53
C ILE A 5 -10.67 -32.68 11.55
N ASN A 6 -10.04 -33.07 12.65
CA ASN A 6 -9.60 -32.09 13.68
C ASN A 6 -8.51 -31.16 13.16
N LYS A 7 -7.57 -31.69 12.37
CA LYS A 7 -6.53 -30.90 11.73
C LYS A 7 -7.11 -29.91 10.72
N MET A 8 -8.13 -30.36 9.95
CA MET A 8 -8.82 -29.47 9.01
C MET A 8 -9.61 -28.37 9.71
N LYS A 9 -10.28 -28.68 10.80
CA LYS A 9 -11.00 -27.70 11.63
C LYS A 9 -10.06 -26.67 12.23
N ALA A 10 -8.90 -27.10 12.73
CA ALA A 10 -7.88 -26.20 13.27
C ALA A 10 -7.35 -25.24 12.19
N ARG A 11 -7.13 -25.75 10.98
CA ARG A 11 -6.69 -24.92 9.85
C ARG A 11 -7.75 -23.89 9.46
N LYS A 12 -9.02 -24.30 9.41
CA LYS A 12 -10.15 -23.41 9.12
C LYS A 12 -10.24 -22.30 10.16
N SER A 13 -10.19 -22.65 11.44
CA SER A 13 -10.23 -21.67 12.54
C SER A 13 -9.07 -20.68 12.46
N ALA A 14 -7.86 -21.16 12.15
CA ALA A 14 -6.70 -20.30 11.97
C ALA A 14 -6.88 -19.32 10.80
N LEU A 15 -7.51 -19.75 9.70
CA LEU A 15 -7.79 -18.91 8.54
C LEU A 15 -8.88 -17.87 8.85
N GLU A 16 -9.92 -18.25 9.57
CA GLU A 16 -10.98 -17.35 10.01
C GLU A 16 -10.43 -16.27 10.94
N ASN A 17 -9.55 -16.64 11.85
CA ASN A 17 -8.91 -15.69 12.77
C ASN A 17 -7.98 -14.70 12.04
N ARG A 18 -7.38 -15.11 10.92
CA ARG A 18 -6.58 -14.19 10.09
C ARG A 18 -7.42 -13.09 9.45
N GLY A 19 -8.65 -13.41 9.08
CA GLY A 19 -9.59 -12.42 8.54
C GLY A 19 -10.04 -11.37 9.55
N GLY A 20 -9.86 -11.65 10.85
CA GLY A 20 -10.19 -10.72 11.92
C GLY A 20 -9.03 -9.86 12.42
N GLN A 21 -7.83 -10.01 11.85
CA GLN A 21 -6.70 -9.16 12.25
C GLN A 21 -6.97 -7.73 11.82
N LYS A 22 -6.91 -6.83 12.78
CA LYS A 22 -6.96 -5.39 12.51
C LYS A 22 -5.83 -5.03 11.56
N SER A 23 -6.13 -4.19 10.58
CA SER A 23 -5.11 -3.66 9.69
C SER A 23 -3.97 -3.03 10.50
N SER A 24 -2.72 -3.35 10.16
CA SER A 24 -1.54 -2.70 10.75
C SER A 24 -1.35 -1.27 10.27
N PHE A 25 -2.15 -0.80 9.32
CA PHE A 25 -2.08 0.56 8.82
C PHE A 25 -2.74 1.54 9.79
N TRP A 26 -2.09 2.67 9.98
CA TRP A 26 -2.60 3.78 10.77
C TRP A 26 -3.01 4.93 9.85
N ARG A 27 -4.17 5.53 10.14
CA ARG A 27 -4.65 6.73 9.45
C ARG A 27 -4.75 7.88 10.45
N PRO A 28 -4.08 9.02 10.19
CA PRO A 28 -4.23 10.21 11.02
C PRO A 28 -5.69 10.66 11.06
N GLN A 29 -6.12 11.10 12.23
CA GLN A 29 -7.42 11.75 12.41
C GLN A 29 -7.23 13.27 12.36
N ASP A 30 -8.32 14.00 12.24
CA ASP A 30 -8.27 15.46 12.30
C ASP A 30 -7.77 15.92 13.67
N GLY A 31 -6.96 16.98 13.66
CA GLY A 31 -6.37 17.54 14.86
C GLY A 31 -4.91 17.18 15.03
N GLU A 32 -4.39 17.48 16.20
CA GLU A 32 -3.00 17.21 16.55
C GLU A 32 -2.80 15.78 17.04
N GLN A 33 -1.83 15.09 16.48
CA GLN A 33 -1.47 13.74 16.89
C GLN A 33 0.06 13.64 16.96
N THR A 34 0.55 12.93 17.96
CA THR A 34 1.98 12.73 18.15
C THR A 34 2.33 11.28 17.83
N ILE A 35 3.31 11.09 16.96
CA ILE A 35 3.84 9.78 16.59
C ILE A 35 5.34 9.74 16.76
N ARG A 36 5.87 8.53 16.94
CA ARG A 36 7.30 8.29 16.90
C ARG A 36 7.61 7.38 15.72
N ILE A 37 8.49 7.82 14.84
CA ILE A 37 8.99 6.99 13.75
C ILE A 37 9.96 5.97 14.33
N VAL A 38 9.68 4.68 14.06
CA VAL A 38 10.45 3.57 14.62
C VAL A 38 11.64 3.28 13.70
N PRO A 39 12.87 3.15 14.23
CA PRO A 39 14.01 2.78 13.41
C PRO A 39 13.84 1.41 12.76
N THR A 40 14.36 1.27 11.55
CA THR A 40 14.37 0.00 10.80
C THR A 40 15.78 -0.60 10.79
N ALA A 41 15.86 -1.91 10.54
CA ALA A 41 17.16 -2.62 10.55
C ALA A 41 18.14 -2.10 9.49
N ASP A 42 17.63 -1.58 8.37
CA ASP A 42 18.43 -1.02 7.27
C ASP A 42 18.77 0.47 7.45
N GLY A 43 18.30 1.10 8.52
CA GLY A 43 18.55 2.50 8.83
C GLY A 43 17.71 3.50 8.04
N ASP A 44 16.79 3.03 7.17
CA ASP A 44 15.90 3.90 6.39
C ASP A 44 14.43 3.61 6.72
N PRO A 45 13.81 4.43 7.61
CA PRO A 45 12.40 4.25 7.97
C PRO A 45 11.42 4.82 6.94
N PHE A 46 11.91 5.39 5.85
CA PHE A 46 11.07 6.03 4.83
C PHE A 46 11.08 5.20 3.55
N LYS A 47 10.27 4.13 3.53
CA LYS A 47 10.15 3.26 2.36
C LYS A 47 9.16 3.85 1.36
N ASP A 48 9.48 3.80 0.09
CA ASP A 48 8.61 4.26 -0.97
C ASP A 48 8.30 3.16 -1.97
N TYR A 49 7.08 3.21 -2.50
CA TYR A 49 6.61 2.31 -3.53
C TYR A 49 5.71 3.08 -4.49
N TRP A 50 5.66 2.61 -5.75
CA TRP A 50 4.82 3.19 -6.79
C TRP A 50 3.59 2.33 -7.00
N PHE A 51 2.42 2.96 -7.05
CA PHE A 51 1.13 2.30 -7.17
C PHE A 51 0.35 2.86 -8.35
N HIS A 52 -0.41 1.98 -9.02
CA HIS A 52 -1.46 2.39 -9.93
C HIS A 52 -2.80 2.43 -9.18
N TYR A 53 -3.53 3.51 -9.36
CA TYR A 53 -4.87 3.71 -8.80
C TYR A 53 -5.87 3.96 -9.93
N ASN A 54 -7.16 3.99 -9.61
CA ASN A 54 -8.24 4.31 -10.55
C ASN A 54 -8.41 3.29 -11.68
N VAL A 55 -8.06 2.05 -11.44
CA VAL A 55 -8.23 0.95 -12.39
C VAL A 55 -9.47 0.15 -11.99
N GLY A 56 -10.62 0.50 -12.56
CA GLY A 56 -11.90 -0.13 -12.24
C GLY A 56 -12.21 -0.06 -10.76
N ASN A 57 -12.58 -1.19 -10.16
CA ASN A 57 -12.89 -1.31 -8.74
C ASN A 57 -11.65 -1.69 -7.90
N ASN A 58 -10.48 -1.74 -8.48
CA ASN A 58 -9.25 -2.08 -7.76
C ASN A 58 -8.84 -0.94 -6.82
N PRO A 59 -8.59 -1.20 -5.53
CA PRO A 59 -8.17 -0.15 -4.57
C PRO A 59 -6.75 0.38 -4.82
N GLY A 60 -5.99 -0.28 -5.66
CA GLY A 60 -4.60 0.07 -5.98
C GLY A 60 -3.70 -1.15 -5.97
N PHE A 61 -2.66 -1.13 -6.80
CA PHE A 61 -1.68 -2.21 -6.86
C PHE A 61 -0.30 -1.67 -7.25
N LEU A 62 0.73 -2.41 -6.90
CA LEU A 62 2.12 -2.04 -7.18
C LEU A 62 2.38 -2.00 -8.69
N SER A 63 3.10 -0.96 -9.12
CA SER A 63 3.58 -0.87 -10.51
C SER A 63 4.79 -1.80 -10.70
N PRO A 64 4.69 -2.83 -11.55
CA PRO A 64 5.83 -3.70 -11.81
C PRO A 64 7.03 -2.96 -12.40
N TYR A 65 6.78 -2.04 -13.33
CA TYR A 65 7.85 -1.28 -13.98
C TYR A 65 8.56 -0.33 -13.02
N ARG A 66 7.80 0.47 -12.26
CA ARG A 66 8.39 1.51 -11.39
C ARG A 66 9.09 0.92 -10.16
N ASN A 67 8.61 -0.19 -9.64
CA ASN A 67 9.20 -0.82 -8.46
C ASN A 67 10.26 -1.86 -8.78
N PHE A 68 10.08 -2.63 -9.85
CA PHE A 68 10.89 -3.82 -10.12
C PHE A 68 11.50 -3.85 -11.52
N ASN A 69 11.28 -2.83 -12.32
CA ASN A 69 11.72 -2.76 -13.72
C ASN A 69 11.25 -3.96 -14.56
N GLU A 70 10.02 -4.41 -14.28
CA GLU A 70 9.37 -5.53 -14.96
C GLU A 70 8.30 -5.03 -15.94
N ALA A 71 7.79 -5.94 -16.77
CA ALA A 71 6.72 -5.64 -17.71
C ALA A 71 5.47 -5.13 -16.98
N ASP A 72 4.94 -3.99 -17.44
CA ASP A 72 3.79 -3.32 -16.86
C ASP A 72 2.86 -2.87 -18.00
N PRO A 73 1.83 -3.68 -18.34
CA PRO A 73 0.90 -3.34 -19.42
C PRO A 73 0.17 -2.01 -19.21
N LEU A 74 -0.13 -1.66 -17.97
CA LEU A 74 -0.78 -0.39 -17.66
C LEU A 74 0.15 0.80 -17.91
N ASN A 75 1.42 0.67 -17.57
CA ASN A 75 2.42 1.70 -17.87
C ASN A 75 2.58 1.90 -19.39
N ASP A 76 2.56 0.82 -20.16
CA ASP A 76 2.60 0.90 -21.62
C ASP A 76 1.36 1.61 -22.18
N PHE A 77 0.20 1.33 -21.62
CA PHE A 77 -1.06 2.00 -22.00
C PHE A 77 -1.00 3.49 -21.68
N VAL A 78 -0.47 3.86 -20.52
CA VAL A 78 -0.28 5.27 -20.12
C VAL A 78 0.63 6.00 -21.12
N ARG A 79 1.72 5.36 -21.55
CA ARG A 79 2.61 5.93 -22.57
C ARG A 79 1.90 6.15 -23.90
N GLN A 80 1.04 5.21 -24.32
CA GLN A 80 0.23 5.38 -25.54
C GLN A 80 -0.71 6.58 -25.42
N LEU A 81 -1.34 6.75 -24.28
CA LEU A 81 -2.23 7.89 -24.03
C LEU A 81 -1.51 9.22 -24.12
N PHE A 82 -0.30 9.32 -23.56
CA PHE A 82 0.52 10.53 -23.70
C PHE A 82 0.94 10.78 -25.16
N ASN A 83 1.26 9.72 -25.90
CA ASN A 83 1.66 9.84 -27.30
C ASN A 83 0.51 10.27 -28.21
N GLU A 84 -0.73 9.94 -27.89
CA GLU A 84 -1.89 10.43 -28.63
C GLU A 84 -2.01 11.96 -28.59
N GLY A 85 -1.59 12.58 -27.50
CA GLY A 85 -1.45 14.02 -27.36
C GLY A 85 -2.76 14.82 -27.32
N THR A 86 -3.92 14.17 -27.27
CA THR A 86 -5.19 14.88 -27.09
C THR A 86 -5.36 15.29 -25.63
N GLU A 87 -6.14 16.35 -25.38
CA GLU A 87 -6.40 16.83 -24.02
C GLU A 87 -7.03 15.72 -23.15
N GLU A 88 -7.96 14.98 -23.71
CA GLU A 88 -8.65 13.88 -23.04
C GLU A 88 -7.71 12.71 -22.73
N SER A 89 -6.87 12.31 -23.69
CA SER A 89 -5.91 11.22 -23.49
C SER A 89 -4.83 11.55 -22.47
N ILE A 90 -4.35 12.79 -22.46
CA ILE A 90 -3.37 13.27 -21.46
C ILE A 90 -3.98 13.28 -20.07
N LYS A 91 -5.21 13.72 -19.92
CA LYS A 91 -5.93 13.71 -18.65
C LYS A 91 -6.10 12.28 -18.11
N GLN A 92 -6.48 11.35 -18.97
CA GLN A 92 -6.62 9.94 -18.62
C GLN A 92 -5.26 9.33 -18.24
N ALA A 93 -4.20 9.65 -18.97
CA ALA A 93 -2.84 9.19 -18.67
C ALA A 93 -2.39 9.66 -17.28
N LYS A 94 -2.59 10.91 -16.94
CA LYS A 94 -2.26 11.45 -15.62
C LYS A 94 -3.04 10.78 -14.49
N ASN A 95 -4.28 10.36 -14.77
CA ASN A 95 -5.11 9.67 -13.79
C ASN A 95 -4.66 8.23 -13.54
N LEU A 96 -4.10 7.57 -14.55
CA LEU A 96 -3.71 6.16 -14.50
C LEU A 96 -2.22 5.93 -14.22
N MET A 97 -1.37 6.94 -14.36
CA MET A 97 0.06 6.80 -14.14
C MET A 97 0.37 6.40 -12.70
N ALA A 98 1.48 5.69 -12.52
CA ALA A 98 1.91 5.28 -11.20
C ALA A 98 2.19 6.47 -10.29
N ARG A 99 1.78 6.37 -9.03
CA ARG A 99 1.98 7.41 -8.02
C ARG A 99 2.85 6.87 -6.88
N GLN A 100 3.75 7.70 -6.41
CA GLN A 100 4.66 7.36 -5.32
C GLN A 100 3.98 7.57 -3.97
N ARG A 101 4.09 6.57 -3.10
CA ARG A 101 3.63 6.64 -1.72
C ARG A 101 4.75 6.21 -0.79
N PHE A 102 4.86 6.90 0.33
CA PHE A 102 5.84 6.61 1.38
C PHE A 102 5.18 5.89 2.54
N PHE A 103 5.94 5.02 3.18
CA PHE A 103 5.47 4.23 4.32
C PHE A 103 6.53 4.25 5.41
N SER A 104 6.11 4.51 6.64
CA SER A 104 6.98 4.51 7.81
C SER A 104 6.35 3.74 8.95
N PRO A 105 7.14 2.92 9.69
CA PRO A 105 6.65 2.32 10.92
C PRO A 105 6.56 3.38 12.01
N VAL A 106 5.41 3.46 12.69
CA VAL A 106 5.17 4.48 13.70
C VAL A 106 4.58 3.88 14.96
N LEU A 107 4.91 4.48 16.09
CA LEU A 107 4.25 4.24 17.36
C LEU A 107 3.41 5.47 17.70
N VAL A 108 2.10 5.27 17.85
CA VAL A 108 1.17 6.36 18.09
C VAL A 108 1.05 6.62 19.60
N ARG A 109 1.31 7.85 20.00
CA ARG A 109 1.24 8.25 21.41
C ARG A 109 -0.19 8.12 21.93
N GLY A 110 -0.36 7.43 23.06
CA GLY A 110 -1.66 7.10 23.63
C GLY A 110 -2.23 5.78 23.15
N GLU A 111 -1.66 5.19 22.12
CA GLU A 111 -2.08 3.90 21.52
C GLU A 111 -0.92 2.90 21.46
N GLU A 112 0.03 2.99 22.38
CA GLU A 112 1.22 2.14 22.41
C GLU A 112 0.88 0.65 22.58
N ASP A 113 -0.24 0.34 23.19
CA ASP A 113 -0.76 -1.01 23.36
C ASP A 113 -1.08 -1.68 22.00
N GLN A 114 -1.32 -0.91 20.97
CA GLN A 114 -1.57 -1.41 19.62
C GLN A 114 -0.29 -1.76 18.86
N GLY A 115 0.88 -1.45 19.43
CA GLY A 115 2.17 -1.74 18.84
C GLY A 115 2.54 -0.83 17.67
N VAL A 116 3.54 -1.27 16.91
CA VAL A 116 4.01 -0.54 15.73
C VAL A 116 2.99 -0.67 14.60
N ARG A 117 2.65 0.46 14.00
CA ARG A 117 1.70 0.55 12.88
C ARG A 117 2.40 1.17 11.69
N ILE A 118 1.81 1.03 10.51
CA ILE A 118 2.38 1.57 9.27
C ILE A 118 1.57 2.80 8.85
N TRP A 119 2.28 3.92 8.72
CA TRP A 119 1.72 5.16 8.24
C TRP A 119 2.09 5.36 6.77
N GLY A 120 1.06 5.46 5.91
CA GLY A 120 1.23 5.76 4.49
C GLY A 120 0.95 7.24 4.21
N TYR A 121 1.82 7.89 3.45
CA TYR A 121 1.70 9.32 3.14
C TYR A 121 2.27 9.64 1.77
N GLY A 122 1.91 10.81 1.25
CA GLY A 122 2.38 11.26 -0.05
C GLY A 122 3.70 12.05 0.03
N LYS A 123 4.20 12.41 -1.14
CA LYS A 123 5.47 13.14 -1.29
C LYS A 123 5.50 14.46 -0.53
N THR A 124 4.39 15.20 -0.53
CA THR A 124 4.30 16.50 0.16
C THR A 124 4.56 16.38 1.66
N VAL A 125 4.09 15.31 2.28
CA VAL A 125 4.32 15.07 3.71
C VAL A 125 5.77 14.62 3.96
N TYR A 126 6.34 13.86 3.03
CA TYR A 126 7.73 13.42 3.11
C TYR A 126 8.73 14.59 3.04
N GLU A 127 8.48 15.55 2.17
CA GLU A 127 9.30 16.76 2.02
C GLU A 127 9.18 17.69 3.24
#